data_8e76af5225a56efdb2a8c4e6b2f9984d
#
_entry.id   8e76af5225a56efdb2a8c4e6b2f9984d
#
_cell.length_a   1.000
_cell.length_b   1.000
_cell.length_c   1.000
_cell.angle_alpha   90.00
_cell.angle_beta   90.00
_cell.angle_gamma   90.00
#
_symmetry.space_group_name_H-M   'P 1'
#
loop_
_entity.id
_entity.type
_entity.pdbx_description
1 polymer ?
#
loop_
_entity_poly.entity_id
_entity_poly.type
_entity_poly.pdbx_seq_one_letter_code
_entity_poly.pdbx_strand_id
1 'polypeptide(L)'
;MKCQRVLTYLRIFGTTMFGISLLVGISTAYIMGYQFFTTAHNHLSFGLYGAILVVHLIIQSLFALLEHRNMRRSLETPIKLNKSLALCIAAYQEDPNYLKKCLVSVKRLTYPGIKVIMVIDGNSEDDMYMMEIFKEVMGWDNSATFVWQSNYHIKSPEETDESYAESLQHVSRLVLSNRFVCIMQKWGGKREVMYTAFKALGRTMDYVQVCDSDTMLDPASSVEMVKVLEEDPMVGGVGGDVQVSKLHFYFSVRYWMAFNIERACQSYFGCVQCISGPLGMYRNSLLHEFLEDWYNQTFMGSHCSFGDDRHLTNRVLSLGYATKYTARSKCLTETPITYLRWLNQQTRWSKSYFREWLYNSMWFHKHHLWMTYEAVITGFFPFFLIATAIQLFFQGRLWNILLFLLIVQAVALIKSSFASCLRGNIVMVFMSFYSVLYMSSLLPAKMFAIATINKSGWGTSGRKTVVVNFIGLVPITIWFTILFIGIIYTIIQQTKKTFPQSEEIVLIVGAVVYASYWVILLTLYTVLIKKCGKRKKEAHYDMVLDV
;
A
#
# COMPACT_ATOMS: atom_id res chain seq x y z
N MET A 1 25.85 26.99 14.23
CA MET A 1 24.39 27.27 14.14
C MET A 1 23.99 28.08 12.91
N LYS A 2 24.53 29.28 12.63
CA LYS A 2 24.14 30.10 11.45
C LYS A 2 24.37 29.37 10.10
N CYS A 3 25.54 28.75 9.89
CA CYS A 3 25.88 28.03 8.66
C CYS A 3 24.92 26.83 8.40
N GLN A 4 24.55 26.10 9.43
CA GLN A 4 23.63 24.96 9.34
C GLN A 4 22.20 25.40 8.95
N ARG A 5 21.72 26.52 9.45
CA ARG A 5 20.44 27.11 9.05
C ARG A 5 20.44 27.55 7.59
N VAL A 6 21.52 28.23 7.16
CA VAL A 6 21.67 28.65 5.74
C VAL A 6 21.64 27.43 4.81
N LEU A 7 22.36 26.36 5.14
CA LEU A 7 22.36 25.13 4.35
C LEU A 7 20.97 24.48 4.29
N THR A 8 20.23 24.50 5.39
CA THR A 8 18.84 23.99 5.41
C THR A 8 17.92 24.81 4.49
N TYR A 9 18.00 26.15 4.56
CA TYR A 9 17.23 27.02 3.65
C TYR A 9 17.59 26.82 2.18
N LEU A 10 18.87 26.64 1.86
CA LEU A 10 19.32 26.33 0.50
C LEU A 10 18.77 24.96 0.02
N ARG A 11 18.75 23.95 0.88
CA ARG A 11 18.14 22.66 0.55
C ARG A 11 16.63 22.77 0.32
N ILE A 12 15.91 23.49 1.17
CA ILE A 12 14.47 23.73 1.01
C ILE A 12 14.22 24.44 -0.33
N PHE A 13 14.94 25.53 -0.58
CA PHE A 13 14.80 26.29 -1.83
C PHE A 13 15.11 25.41 -3.05
N GLY A 14 16.25 24.71 -3.06
CA GLY A 14 16.64 23.85 -4.18
C GLY A 14 15.65 22.72 -4.44
N THR A 15 15.15 22.06 -3.39
CA THR A 15 14.17 20.99 -3.51
C THR A 15 12.82 21.50 -4.00
N THR A 16 12.39 22.66 -3.51
CA THR A 16 11.14 23.30 -3.95
C THR A 16 11.22 23.72 -5.42
N MET A 17 12.31 24.36 -5.82
CA MET A 17 12.54 24.74 -7.21
C MET A 17 12.61 23.53 -8.13
N PHE A 18 13.25 22.45 -7.71
CA PHE A 18 13.28 21.19 -8.43
C PHE A 18 11.86 20.61 -8.63
N GLY A 19 11.05 20.55 -7.56
CA GLY A 19 9.65 20.08 -7.63
C GLY A 19 8.78 20.93 -8.55
N ILE A 20 8.88 22.25 -8.47
CA ILE A 20 8.16 23.18 -9.35
C ILE A 20 8.62 23.00 -10.81
N SER A 21 9.92 22.91 -11.06
CA SER A 21 10.46 22.72 -12.41
C SER A 21 9.99 21.41 -13.03
N LEU A 22 9.93 20.31 -12.23
CA LEU A 22 9.35 19.05 -12.68
C LEU A 22 7.87 19.19 -13.03
N LEU A 23 7.08 19.82 -12.17
CA LEU A 23 5.65 20.01 -12.39
C LEU A 23 5.38 20.85 -13.66
N VAL A 24 6.10 21.96 -13.82
CA VAL A 24 6.03 22.80 -15.01
C VAL A 24 6.47 22.01 -16.24
N GLY A 25 7.59 21.29 -16.17
CA GLY A 25 8.11 20.47 -17.27
C GLY A 25 7.12 19.39 -17.71
N ILE A 26 6.51 18.66 -16.77
CA ILE A 26 5.50 17.61 -17.08
C ILE A 26 4.23 18.24 -17.67
N SER A 27 3.76 19.34 -17.08
CA SER A 27 2.57 20.05 -17.59
C SER A 27 2.81 20.60 -18.99
N THR A 28 3.98 21.19 -19.23
CA THR A 28 4.38 21.66 -20.56
C THR A 28 4.48 20.49 -21.54
N ALA A 29 5.12 19.39 -21.16
CA ALA A 29 5.20 18.19 -21.97
C ALA A 29 3.82 17.61 -22.31
N TYR A 30 2.88 17.65 -21.35
CA TYR A 30 1.50 17.25 -21.56
C TYR A 30 0.78 18.16 -22.56
N ILE A 31 0.88 19.48 -22.38
CA ILE A 31 0.22 20.49 -23.25
C ILE A 31 0.84 20.48 -24.65
N MET A 32 2.16 20.53 -24.75
CA MET A 32 2.87 20.53 -26.04
C MET A 32 2.72 19.19 -26.77
N GLY A 33 2.78 18.08 -26.07
CA GLY A 33 2.50 16.76 -26.61
C GLY A 33 1.09 16.68 -27.20
N TYR A 34 0.10 17.28 -26.53
CA TYR A 34 -1.24 17.41 -27.02
C TYR A 34 -1.32 18.28 -28.28
N GLN A 35 -0.73 19.48 -28.27
CA GLN A 35 -0.74 20.41 -29.41
C GLN A 35 0.05 19.88 -30.61
N PHE A 36 1.19 19.24 -30.37
CA PHE A 36 2.04 18.69 -31.42
C PHE A 36 1.36 17.55 -32.19
N PHE A 37 0.45 16.84 -31.52
CA PHE A 37 -0.23 15.66 -32.06
C PHE A 37 -1.70 15.90 -32.46
N THR A 38 -2.24 17.09 -32.28
CA THR A 38 -3.60 17.46 -32.73
C THR A 38 -3.64 18.05 -34.14
N THR A 39 -2.50 18.43 -34.73
CA THR A 39 -2.44 18.87 -36.14
C THR A 39 -2.67 17.69 -37.10
N ALA A 40 -3.34 17.92 -38.16
CA ALA A 40 -4.09 17.05 -39.09
C ALA A 40 -3.55 15.65 -39.47
N HIS A 41 -2.36 15.24 -39.05
CA HIS A 41 -1.75 13.97 -39.42
C HIS A 41 -1.28 13.11 -38.22
N ASN A 42 -1.67 13.43 -37.00
CA ASN A 42 -0.98 12.87 -35.83
C ASN A 42 -1.85 11.92 -35.00
N HIS A 43 -1.54 10.64 -35.14
CA HIS A 43 -2.15 9.53 -34.41
C HIS A 43 -1.50 9.23 -33.05
N LEU A 44 -0.55 10.07 -32.60
CA LEU A 44 0.31 9.82 -31.44
C LEU A 44 0.21 10.88 -30.32
N SER A 45 -0.99 11.42 -30.05
CA SER A 45 -1.19 12.46 -29.02
C SER A 45 -0.81 12.08 -27.57
N PHE A 46 -0.40 10.84 -27.34
CA PHE A 46 0.15 10.35 -26.07
C PHE A 46 1.68 10.35 -26.00
N GLY A 47 2.37 10.66 -27.09
CA GLY A 47 3.76 10.29 -27.27
C GLY A 47 4.68 10.78 -26.15
N LEU A 48 4.63 12.06 -25.80
CA LEU A 48 5.63 12.63 -24.90
C LEU A 48 5.37 12.28 -23.43
N TYR A 49 4.13 12.42 -22.97
CA TYR A 49 3.79 12.06 -21.58
C TYR A 49 3.89 10.55 -21.35
N GLY A 50 3.41 9.75 -22.30
CA GLY A 50 3.59 8.29 -22.26
C GLY A 50 5.06 7.88 -22.25
N ALA A 51 5.91 8.56 -23.02
CA ALA A 51 7.35 8.32 -23.00
C ALA A 51 7.98 8.64 -21.63
N ILE A 52 7.59 9.74 -20.99
CA ILE A 52 8.05 10.08 -19.63
C ILE A 52 7.70 8.96 -18.65
N LEU A 53 6.48 8.39 -18.73
CA LEU A 53 6.06 7.29 -17.86
C LEU A 53 6.84 6.00 -18.14
N VAL A 54 7.15 5.70 -19.40
CA VAL A 54 7.97 4.54 -19.75
C VAL A 54 9.41 4.72 -19.24
N VAL A 55 10.00 5.89 -19.44
CA VAL A 55 11.33 6.22 -18.91
C VAL A 55 11.35 6.13 -17.38
N HIS A 56 10.34 6.68 -16.71
CA HIS A 56 10.18 6.54 -15.25
C HIS A 56 10.17 5.07 -14.82
N LEU A 57 9.40 4.21 -15.51
CA LEU A 57 9.34 2.79 -15.20
C LEU A 57 10.69 2.09 -15.40
N ILE A 58 11.41 2.41 -16.47
CA ILE A 58 12.73 1.83 -16.73
C ILE A 58 13.71 2.21 -15.62
N ILE A 59 13.76 3.49 -15.27
CA ILE A 59 14.64 4.00 -14.21
C ILE A 59 14.28 3.35 -12.87
N GLN A 60 13.00 3.31 -12.52
CA GLN A 60 12.50 2.68 -11.30
C GLN A 60 12.88 1.21 -11.23
N SER A 61 12.74 0.48 -12.34
CA SER A 61 13.11 -0.94 -12.42
C SER A 61 14.61 -1.18 -12.30
N LEU A 62 15.43 -0.28 -12.87
CA LEU A 62 16.89 -0.34 -12.75
C LEU A 62 17.35 -0.19 -11.30
N PHE A 63 16.85 0.84 -10.60
CA PHE A 63 17.21 1.05 -9.19
C PHE A 63 16.64 -0.04 -8.28
N ALA A 64 15.46 -0.57 -8.58
CA ALA A 64 14.95 -1.75 -7.91
C ALA A 64 15.87 -2.97 -8.07
N LEU A 65 16.38 -3.20 -9.28
CA LEU A 65 17.35 -4.28 -9.54
C LEU A 65 18.65 -4.10 -8.74
N LEU A 66 19.16 -2.86 -8.66
CA LEU A 66 20.35 -2.54 -7.87
C LEU A 66 20.09 -2.80 -6.38
N GLU A 67 18.93 -2.41 -5.86
CA GLU A 67 18.57 -2.69 -4.46
C GLU A 67 18.45 -4.18 -4.17
N HIS A 68 17.84 -4.96 -5.07
CA HIS A 68 17.80 -6.42 -4.93
C HIS A 68 19.21 -7.06 -4.95
N ARG A 69 20.17 -6.48 -5.69
CA ARG A 69 21.57 -6.91 -5.65
C ARG A 69 22.22 -6.56 -4.30
N ASN A 70 21.94 -5.38 -3.76
CA ASN A 70 22.42 -4.98 -2.42
C ASN A 70 21.88 -5.93 -1.34
N MET A 71 20.58 -6.24 -1.37
CA MET A 71 19.95 -7.21 -0.45
C MET A 71 20.60 -8.61 -0.52
N ARG A 72 21.06 -9.04 -1.69
CA ARG A 72 21.77 -10.34 -1.84
C ARG A 72 23.19 -10.29 -1.24
N ARG A 73 23.92 -9.19 -1.40
CA ARG A 73 25.27 -9.02 -0.81
C ARG A 73 25.23 -8.98 0.70
N SER A 74 24.19 -8.40 1.29
CA SER A 74 23.96 -8.36 2.73
C SER A 74 23.73 -9.76 3.35
N LEU A 75 23.50 -10.82 2.55
CA LEU A 75 23.41 -12.20 3.03
C LEU A 75 24.68 -12.71 3.69
N GLU A 76 25.83 -12.22 3.24
CA GLU A 76 27.16 -12.73 3.62
C GLU A 76 27.66 -12.15 4.94
N THR A 77 27.03 -11.10 5.47
CA THR A 77 27.40 -10.45 6.73
C THR A 77 26.71 -11.10 7.93
N PRO A 78 27.45 -11.77 8.84
CA PRO A 78 26.87 -12.30 10.07
C PRO A 78 26.52 -11.15 11.02
N ILE A 79 25.29 -11.10 11.50
CA ILE A 79 24.81 -10.11 12.46
C ILE A 79 24.53 -10.79 13.81
N LYS A 80 24.95 -10.13 14.88
CA LYS A 80 24.61 -10.57 16.25
C LYS A 80 23.16 -10.20 16.54
N LEU A 81 22.32 -11.20 16.75
CA LEU A 81 20.91 -11.04 17.15
C LEU A 81 20.79 -10.82 18.66
N ASN A 82 21.34 -9.72 19.15
CA ASN A 82 21.37 -9.37 20.58
C ASN A 82 20.41 -8.23 20.95
N LYS A 83 19.64 -7.72 19.98
CA LYS A 83 18.70 -6.64 20.19
C LYS A 83 17.35 -7.16 20.68
N SER A 84 16.70 -6.40 21.54
CA SER A 84 15.37 -6.72 22.02
C SER A 84 14.29 -6.32 21.02
N LEU A 85 13.31 -7.21 20.80
CA LEU A 85 12.26 -7.04 19.81
C LEU A 85 10.87 -7.29 20.43
N ALA A 86 9.94 -6.34 20.22
CA ALA A 86 8.53 -6.53 20.50
C ALA A 86 7.73 -6.60 19.19
N LEU A 87 6.82 -7.57 19.10
CA LEU A 87 5.85 -7.71 18.03
C LEU A 87 4.47 -7.25 18.51
N CYS A 88 3.90 -6.22 17.88
CA CYS A 88 2.60 -5.66 18.20
C CYS A 88 1.57 -6.10 17.15
N ILE A 89 0.48 -6.74 17.58
CA ILE A 89 -0.60 -7.23 16.74
C ILE A 89 -1.86 -6.45 17.07
N ALA A 90 -2.45 -5.80 16.06
CA ALA A 90 -3.73 -5.11 16.19
C ALA A 90 -4.85 -6.02 15.67
N ALA A 91 -5.83 -6.34 16.53
CA ALA A 91 -6.95 -7.23 16.21
C ALA A 91 -8.29 -6.52 16.40
N TYR A 92 -9.24 -6.78 15.49
CA TYR A 92 -10.62 -6.29 15.59
C TYR A 92 -11.57 -7.19 14.82
N GLN A 93 -12.45 -7.90 15.54
CA GLN A 93 -13.49 -8.79 14.98
C GLN A 93 -12.94 -9.72 13.87
N GLU A 94 -11.74 -10.26 14.08
CA GLU A 94 -11.04 -11.06 13.08
C GLU A 94 -11.64 -12.44 12.92
N ASP A 95 -11.54 -13.03 11.73
CA ASP A 95 -11.91 -14.42 11.50
C ASP A 95 -11.04 -15.34 12.38
N PRO A 96 -11.65 -16.26 13.18
CA PRO A 96 -10.90 -17.13 14.09
C PRO A 96 -9.78 -17.94 13.41
N ASN A 97 -10.02 -18.39 12.17
CA ASN A 97 -9.04 -19.20 11.44
C ASN A 97 -7.84 -18.36 10.98
N TYR A 98 -8.06 -17.10 10.55
CA TYR A 98 -6.98 -16.22 10.16
C TYR A 98 -6.17 -15.78 11.38
N LEU A 99 -6.83 -15.41 12.48
CA LEU A 99 -6.16 -15.06 13.71
C LEU A 99 -5.30 -16.22 14.25
N LYS A 100 -5.84 -17.44 14.27
CA LYS A 100 -5.10 -18.63 14.71
C LYS A 100 -3.87 -18.88 13.84
N LYS A 101 -3.99 -18.77 12.51
CA LYS A 101 -2.86 -18.90 11.58
C LYS A 101 -1.80 -17.82 11.79
N CYS A 102 -2.22 -16.56 12.00
CA CYS A 102 -1.32 -15.46 12.34
C CYS A 102 -0.50 -15.81 13.60
N LEU A 103 -1.15 -16.12 14.70
CA LEU A 103 -0.50 -16.42 15.98
C LEU A 103 0.41 -17.66 15.91
N VAL A 104 0.02 -18.71 15.20
CA VAL A 104 0.87 -19.88 14.94
C VAL A 104 2.12 -19.48 14.16
N SER A 105 2.00 -18.61 13.17
CA SER A 105 3.16 -18.12 12.42
C SER A 105 4.10 -17.29 13.30
N VAL A 106 3.56 -16.46 14.19
CA VAL A 106 4.33 -15.68 15.18
C VAL A 106 5.13 -16.58 16.12
N LYS A 107 4.53 -17.70 16.57
CA LYS A 107 5.21 -18.68 17.43
C LYS A 107 6.40 -19.36 16.75
N ARG A 108 6.41 -19.42 15.42
CA ARG A 108 7.48 -20.02 14.60
C ARG A 108 8.62 -19.05 14.25
N LEU A 109 8.54 -17.80 14.64
CA LEU A 109 9.60 -16.83 14.38
C LEU A 109 10.93 -17.28 15.01
N THR A 110 11.99 -17.25 14.21
CA THR A 110 13.32 -17.71 14.63
C THR A 110 14.12 -16.66 15.40
N TYR A 111 13.62 -15.43 15.50
CA TYR A 111 14.27 -14.39 16.30
C TYR A 111 14.17 -14.72 17.79
N PRO A 112 15.29 -14.70 18.56
CA PRO A 112 15.27 -15.10 19.96
C PRO A 112 14.56 -14.07 20.84
N GLY A 113 13.79 -14.54 21.81
CA GLY A 113 13.27 -13.70 22.89
C GLY A 113 12.20 -12.67 22.49
N ILE A 114 11.51 -12.83 21.37
CA ILE A 114 10.45 -11.90 20.95
C ILE A 114 9.38 -11.76 22.03
N LYS A 115 9.06 -10.51 22.37
CA LYS A 115 7.87 -10.16 23.17
C LYS A 115 6.68 -9.97 22.23
N VAL A 116 5.54 -10.57 22.53
CA VAL A 116 4.33 -10.47 21.69
C VAL A 116 3.24 -9.73 22.47
N ILE A 117 2.73 -8.66 21.89
CA ILE A 117 1.67 -7.84 22.46
C ILE A 117 0.53 -7.80 21.44
N MET A 118 -0.59 -8.45 21.77
CA MET A 118 -1.82 -8.36 20.98
C MET A 118 -2.78 -7.41 21.69
N VAL A 119 -3.30 -6.44 20.97
CA VAL A 119 -4.34 -5.56 21.48
C VAL A 119 -5.58 -5.70 20.61
N ILE A 120 -6.71 -5.98 21.28
CA ILE A 120 -8.02 -6.18 20.66
C ILE A 120 -8.81 -4.87 20.81
N ASP A 121 -9.32 -4.38 19.70
CA ASP A 121 -10.14 -3.16 19.63
C ASP A 121 -11.62 -3.50 19.84
N GLY A 122 -12.13 -3.18 21.00
CA GLY A 122 -13.47 -3.55 21.48
C GLY A 122 -13.39 -4.56 22.62
N ASN A 123 -14.26 -4.37 23.62
CA ASN A 123 -14.34 -5.18 24.84
C ASN A 123 -15.70 -5.88 24.98
N SER A 124 -16.36 -6.15 23.86
CA SER A 124 -17.60 -6.94 23.82
C SER A 124 -17.35 -8.41 24.17
N GLU A 125 -18.29 -9.05 24.84
CA GLU A 125 -18.25 -10.49 25.10
C GLU A 125 -18.13 -11.32 23.82
N ASP A 126 -18.76 -10.87 22.72
CA ASP A 126 -18.68 -11.51 21.41
C ASP A 126 -17.26 -11.54 20.82
N ASP A 127 -16.35 -10.72 21.31
CA ASP A 127 -14.97 -10.58 20.84
C ASP A 127 -13.95 -11.33 21.73
N MET A 128 -14.41 -11.92 22.87
CA MET A 128 -13.58 -12.68 23.82
C MET A 128 -12.87 -13.87 23.18
N TYR A 129 -13.46 -14.46 22.14
CA TYR A 129 -12.85 -15.60 21.43
C TYR A 129 -11.42 -15.29 20.92
N MET A 130 -11.12 -14.02 20.57
CA MET A 130 -9.79 -13.64 20.12
C MET A 130 -8.75 -13.77 21.23
N MET A 131 -9.12 -13.44 22.46
CA MET A 131 -8.27 -13.62 23.64
C MET A 131 -8.08 -15.11 23.97
N GLU A 132 -9.12 -15.92 23.81
CA GLU A 132 -9.04 -17.38 24.02
C GLU A 132 -8.11 -18.05 23.00
N ILE A 133 -8.22 -17.67 21.71
CA ILE A 133 -7.30 -18.15 20.67
C ILE A 133 -5.86 -17.74 20.98
N PHE A 134 -5.65 -16.51 21.49
CA PHE A 134 -4.31 -16.07 21.90
C PHE A 134 -3.74 -16.98 23.01
N LYS A 135 -4.51 -17.27 24.07
CA LYS A 135 -4.11 -18.17 25.16
C LYS A 135 -3.85 -19.58 24.65
N GLU A 136 -4.72 -20.11 23.79
CA GLU A 136 -4.57 -21.44 23.19
C GLU A 136 -3.24 -21.59 22.46
N VAL A 137 -2.88 -20.59 21.62
CA VAL A 137 -1.69 -20.66 20.78
C VAL A 137 -0.42 -20.33 21.56
N MET A 138 -0.43 -19.26 22.39
CA MET A 138 0.78 -18.82 23.12
C MET A 138 1.07 -19.64 24.37
N GLY A 139 0.07 -20.31 24.92
CA GLY A 139 0.10 -21.09 26.14
C GLY A 139 -0.63 -20.40 27.28
N TRP A 140 -1.51 -21.14 27.97
CA TRP A 140 -2.35 -20.61 29.04
C TRP A 140 -1.54 -20.06 30.21
N ASP A 141 -0.48 -20.81 30.62
CA ASP A 141 0.37 -20.42 31.74
C ASP A 141 1.41 -19.35 31.42
N ASN A 142 1.68 -19.12 30.13
CA ASN A 142 2.71 -18.20 29.66
C ASN A 142 2.15 -16.87 29.15
N SER A 143 0.82 -16.72 29.10
CA SER A 143 0.14 -15.56 28.54
C SER A 143 -0.58 -14.76 29.62
N ALA A 144 -0.28 -13.47 29.71
CA ALA A 144 -0.99 -12.53 30.55
C ALA A 144 -2.08 -11.84 29.74
N THR A 145 -3.29 -11.72 30.33
CA THR A 145 -4.43 -11.12 29.64
C THR A 145 -5.13 -10.12 30.54
N PHE A 146 -5.68 -9.07 29.93
CA PHE A 146 -6.43 -8.04 30.63
C PHE A 146 -7.59 -7.55 29.78
N VAL A 147 -8.78 -7.43 30.36
CA VAL A 147 -9.95 -6.80 29.76
C VAL A 147 -10.09 -5.42 30.38
N TRP A 148 -9.83 -4.41 29.58
CA TRP A 148 -9.86 -3.03 30.00
C TRP A 148 -11.17 -2.37 29.55
N GLN A 149 -11.89 -1.75 30.48
CA GLN A 149 -13.16 -1.08 30.20
C GLN A 149 -12.99 0.27 29.47
N SER A 150 -11.79 0.79 29.50
CA SER A 150 -11.36 2.04 28.85
C SER A 150 -10.28 1.81 27.80
N ASN A 151 -9.70 2.87 27.28
CA ASN A 151 -8.43 2.88 26.53
C ASN A 151 -7.64 4.13 26.96
N TYR A 152 -6.50 4.42 26.35
CA TYR A 152 -5.67 5.58 26.77
C TYR A 152 -6.35 6.93 26.58
N HIS A 153 -7.31 7.08 25.66
CA HIS A 153 -7.93 8.36 25.31
C HIS A 153 -9.43 8.40 25.60
N ILE A 154 -10.07 7.26 25.82
CA ILE A 154 -11.51 7.17 26.07
C ILE A 154 -11.75 6.40 27.37
N LYS A 155 -12.03 7.14 28.43
CA LYS A 155 -12.45 6.58 29.72
C LYS A 155 -13.87 6.03 29.62
N SER A 156 -14.14 4.88 30.23
CA SER A 156 -15.51 4.38 30.40
C SER A 156 -16.28 5.23 31.41
N PRO A 157 -17.56 5.51 31.17
CA PRO A 157 -18.40 6.20 32.17
C PRO A 157 -18.55 5.45 33.50
N GLU A 158 -18.35 4.13 33.48
CA GLU A 158 -18.46 3.22 34.63
C GLU A 158 -17.20 3.20 35.49
N GLU A 159 -16.08 3.70 34.98
CA GLU A 159 -14.76 3.65 35.63
C GLU A 159 -14.52 4.99 36.39
N THR A 160 -14.09 4.89 37.64
CA THR A 160 -13.70 6.08 38.44
C THR A 160 -12.33 6.59 37.97
N ASP A 161 -11.94 7.82 38.32
CA ASP A 161 -10.63 8.37 37.95
C ASP A 161 -9.47 7.59 38.58
N GLU A 162 -9.67 7.11 39.82
CA GLU A 162 -8.67 6.28 40.51
C GLU A 162 -8.51 4.92 39.84
N SER A 163 -9.62 4.22 39.56
CA SER A 163 -9.60 2.93 38.86
C SER A 163 -8.99 3.03 37.45
N TYR A 164 -9.29 4.14 36.75
CA TYR A 164 -8.69 4.40 35.44
C TYR A 164 -7.17 4.59 35.53
N ALA A 165 -6.69 5.35 36.52
CA ALA A 165 -5.25 5.53 36.73
C ALA A 165 -4.54 4.22 37.12
N GLU A 166 -5.20 3.37 37.92
CA GLU A 166 -4.70 2.03 38.25
C GLU A 166 -4.64 1.12 37.03
N SER A 167 -5.69 1.15 36.18
CA SER A 167 -5.74 0.40 34.92
C SER A 167 -4.62 0.77 33.98
N LEU A 168 -4.31 2.07 33.82
CA LEU A 168 -3.16 2.56 33.02
C LEU A 168 -1.83 2.00 33.52
N GLN A 169 -1.63 2.00 34.86
CA GLN A 169 -0.42 1.44 35.45
C GLN A 169 -0.38 -0.10 35.31
N HIS A 170 -1.55 -0.75 35.46
CA HIS A 170 -1.67 -2.19 35.30
C HIS A 170 -1.31 -2.64 33.89
N VAL A 171 -1.85 -1.98 32.85
CA VAL A 171 -1.53 -2.23 31.45
C VAL A 171 -0.03 -2.14 31.20
N SER A 172 0.60 -1.08 31.70
CA SER A 172 2.06 -0.90 31.55
C SER A 172 2.84 -1.99 32.27
N ARG A 173 2.50 -2.31 33.53
CA ARG A 173 3.14 -3.40 34.30
C ARG A 173 2.96 -4.75 33.62
N LEU A 174 1.77 -5.04 33.12
CA LEU A 174 1.45 -6.29 32.43
C LEU A 174 2.35 -6.50 31.19
N VAL A 175 2.47 -5.44 30.38
CA VAL A 175 3.31 -5.47 29.17
C VAL A 175 4.78 -5.59 29.53
N LEU A 176 5.26 -4.91 30.57
CA LEU A 176 6.69 -4.92 30.93
C LEU A 176 7.11 -6.27 31.52
N SER A 177 6.29 -6.88 32.40
CA SER A 177 6.65 -8.09 33.13
C SER A 177 6.41 -9.39 32.38
N ASN A 178 5.58 -9.42 31.33
CA ASN A 178 5.24 -10.65 30.62
C ASN A 178 5.76 -10.66 29.18
N ARG A 179 6.06 -11.86 28.69
CA ARG A 179 6.52 -12.07 27.31
C ARG A 179 5.37 -12.07 26.30
N PHE A 180 4.26 -12.72 26.65
CA PHE A 180 3.07 -12.82 25.82
C PHE A 180 1.90 -12.13 26.52
N VAL A 181 1.40 -11.05 25.90
CA VAL A 181 0.35 -10.20 26.49
C VAL A 181 -0.77 -10.01 25.51
N CYS A 182 -2.01 -10.16 25.98
CA CYS A 182 -3.20 -9.82 25.23
C CYS A 182 -4.06 -8.83 26.03
N ILE A 183 -4.32 -7.68 25.47
CA ILE A 183 -5.16 -6.63 26.05
C ILE A 183 -6.40 -6.46 25.19
N MET A 184 -7.55 -6.49 25.80
CA MET A 184 -8.83 -6.20 25.17
C MET A 184 -9.31 -4.87 25.73
N GLN A 185 -9.49 -3.87 24.87
CA GLN A 185 -9.78 -2.49 25.30
C GLN A 185 -11.06 -1.95 24.69
N LYS A 186 -11.58 -0.85 25.24
CA LYS A 186 -12.70 -0.11 24.64
C LYS A 186 -12.35 0.31 23.21
N TRP A 187 -13.33 0.19 22.32
CA TRP A 187 -13.15 0.54 20.91
C TRP A 187 -12.65 1.97 20.71
N GLY A 188 -11.58 2.12 19.97
CA GLY A 188 -10.93 3.39 19.65
C GLY A 188 -10.37 3.46 18.21
N GLY A 189 -10.41 2.36 17.48
CA GLY A 189 -9.84 2.22 16.15
C GLY A 189 -8.38 1.71 16.16
N LYS A 190 -7.90 1.25 15.00
CA LYS A 190 -6.58 0.62 14.85
C LYS A 190 -5.44 1.48 15.42
N ARG A 191 -5.53 2.80 15.27
CA ARG A 191 -4.50 3.71 15.76
C ARG A 191 -4.42 3.71 17.28
N GLU A 192 -5.58 3.67 17.96
CA GLU A 192 -5.65 3.54 19.42
C GLU A 192 -5.03 2.22 19.91
N VAL A 193 -5.35 1.13 19.25
CA VAL A 193 -4.80 -0.20 19.52
C VAL A 193 -3.26 -0.21 19.44
N MET A 194 -2.71 0.36 18.37
CA MET A 194 -1.26 0.46 18.19
C MET A 194 -0.64 1.43 19.22
N TYR A 195 -1.32 2.54 19.52
CA TYR A 195 -0.89 3.49 20.55
C TYR A 195 -0.79 2.81 21.92
N THR A 196 -1.80 2.03 22.30
CA THR A 196 -1.80 1.26 23.55
C THR A 196 -0.58 0.34 23.63
N ALA A 197 -0.30 -0.43 22.58
CA ALA A 197 0.85 -1.31 22.55
C ALA A 197 2.18 -0.55 22.69
N PHE A 198 2.36 0.54 21.94
CA PHE A 198 3.60 1.33 21.97
C PHE A 198 3.78 2.08 23.29
N LYS A 199 2.71 2.68 23.81
CA LYS A 199 2.73 3.44 25.08
C LYS A 199 3.05 2.55 26.26
N ALA A 200 2.37 1.39 26.35
CA ALA A 200 2.59 0.42 27.43
C ALA A 200 3.99 -0.21 27.37
N LEU A 201 4.54 -0.43 26.17
CA LEU A 201 5.88 -0.97 25.98
C LEU A 201 6.97 0.02 26.45
N GLY A 202 6.72 1.31 26.31
CA GLY A 202 7.72 2.34 26.63
C GLY A 202 9.01 2.18 25.81
N ARG A 203 10.12 2.71 26.33
CA ARG A 203 11.45 2.64 25.68
C ARG A 203 12.25 1.39 26.05
N THR A 204 11.59 0.31 26.42
CA THR A 204 12.25 -0.88 26.99
C THR A 204 12.83 -1.83 25.94
N MET A 205 12.42 -1.69 24.68
CA MET A 205 12.87 -2.53 23.56
C MET A 205 13.63 -1.70 22.52
N ASP A 206 14.55 -2.33 21.80
CA ASP A 206 15.30 -1.69 20.73
C ASP A 206 14.41 -1.48 19.49
N TYR A 207 13.63 -2.50 19.15
CA TYR A 207 12.78 -2.54 17.95
C TYR A 207 11.35 -2.92 18.25
N VAL A 208 10.45 -2.34 17.47
CA VAL A 208 9.02 -2.70 17.45
C VAL A 208 8.63 -3.12 16.04
N GLN A 209 8.13 -4.33 15.92
CA GLN A 209 7.52 -4.86 14.71
C GLN A 209 6.01 -4.76 14.81
N VAL A 210 5.35 -4.33 13.74
CA VAL A 210 3.89 -4.31 13.63
C VAL A 210 3.43 -5.42 12.70
N CYS A 211 2.26 -5.99 13.02
CA CYS A 211 1.63 -7.06 12.27
C CYS A 211 0.11 -6.93 12.33
N ASP A 212 -0.57 -7.18 11.22
CA ASP A 212 -2.03 -7.29 11.19
C ASP A 212 -2.46 -8.70 11.62
N SER A 213 -3.63 -8.82 12.25
CA SER A 213 -4.13 -10.08 12.84
C SER A 213 -4.52 -11.17 11.82
N ASP A 214 -4.59 -10.81 10.51
CA ASP A 214 -4.84 -11.73 9.39
C ASP A 214 -3.57 -12.11 8.61
N THR A 215 -2.40 -11.78 9.14
CA THR A 215 -1.11 -11.90 8.46
C THR A 215 -0.30 -13.07 8.99
N MET A 216 0.19 -13.92 8.11
CA MET A 216 1.11 -15.02 8.42
C MET A 216 2.54 -14.62 8.11
N LEU A 217 3.41 -14.60 9.12
CA LEU A 217 4.81 -14.21 9.01
C LEU A 217 5.68 -15.41 8.59
N ASP A 218 6.65 -15.16 7.72
CA ASP A 218 7.72 -16.11 7.44
C ASP A 218 8.62 -16.25 8.68
N PRO A 219 9.10 -17.45 9.07
CA PRO A 219 9.92 -17.65 10.26
C PRO A 219 11.16 -16.75 10.35
N ALA A 220 11.79 -16.42 9.23
CA ALA A 220 12.97 -15.55 9.19
C ALA A 220 12.63 -14.05 9.07
N SER A 221 11.37 -13.67 8.97
CA SER A 221 10.95 -12.31 8.64
C SER A 221 11.50 -11.26 9.59
N SER A 222 11.44 -11.49 10.90
CA SER A 222 11.96 -10.57 11.92
C SER A 222 13.47 -10.45 11.89
N VAL A 223 14.18 -11.57 11.69
CA VAL A 223 15.64 -11.60 11.55
C VAL A 223 16.10 -10.72 10.38
N GLU A 224 15.45 -10.86 9.24
CA GLU A 224 15.82 -10.14 8.03
C GLU A 224 15.56 -8.62 8.12
N MET A 225 14.55 -8.21 8.88
CA MET A 225 14.29 -6.78 9.13
C MET A 225 15.29 -6.19 10.14
N VAL A 226 15.62 -6.92 11.20
CA VAL A 226 16.63 -6.48 12.17
C VAL A 226 17.99 -6.29 11.50
N LYS A 227 18.38 -7.18 10.57
CA LYS A 227 19.60 -7.02 9.79
C LYS A 227 19.67 -5.66 9.10
N VAL A 228 18.60 -5.25 8.41
CA VAL A 228 18.56 -3.96 7.69
C VAL A 228 18.70 -2.77 8.66
N LEU A 229 18.07 -2.86 9.84
CA LEU A 229 18.17 -1.79 10.85
C LEU A 229 19.56 -1.73 11.52
N GLU A 230 20.24 -2.86 11.67
CA GLU A 230 21.58 -2.91 12.26
C GLU A 230 22.69 -2.51 11.27
N GLU A 231 22.48 -2.72 9.96
CA GLU A 231 23.45 -2.34 8.92
C GLU A 231 23.66 -0.83 8.84
N ASP A 232 22.62 -0.02 9.08
CA ASP A 232 22.70 1.44 9.00
C ASP A 232 21.91 2.11 10.14
N PRO A 233 22.57 2.78 11.08
CA PRO A 233 21.93 3.53 12.16
C PRO A 233 20.97 4.63 11.69
N MET A 234 21.14 5.15 10.47
CA MET A 234 20.25 6.16 9.88
C MET A 234 18.97 5.58 9.33
N VAL A 235 18.81 4.25 9.29
CA VAL A 235 17.52 3.61 8.94
C VAL A 235 16.63 3.56 10.17
N GLY A 236 15.54 4.32 10.14
CA GLY A 236 14.56 4.41 11.24
C GLY A 236 13.43 3.38 11.14
N GLY A 237 13.17 2.83 9.94
CA GLY A 237 12.14 1.84 9.73
C GLY A 237 12.34 1.00 8.48
N VAL A 238 11.87 -0.22 8.50
CA VAL A 238 11.97 -1.18 7.39
C VAL A 238 10.67 -1.95 7.19
N GLY A 239 10.27 -2.15 5.93
CA GLY A 239 9.15 -2.99 5.54
C GLY A 239 9.60 -4.23 4.81
N GLY A 240 8.82 -5.31 4.93
CA GLY A 240 9.03 -6.54 4.18
C GLY A 240 8.15 -6.69 2.94
N ASP A 241 8.28 -7.81 2.25
CA ASP A 241 7.53 -8.22 1.06
C ASP A 241 6.19 -8.84 1.46
N VAL A 242 5.12 -8.07 1.32
CA VAL A 242 3.76 -8.52 1.61
C VAL A 242 3.19 -9.24 0.40
N GLN A 243 2.87 -10.51 0.56
CA GLN A 243 2.29 -11.37 -0.46
C GLN A 243 0.84 -11.70 -0.12
N VAL A 244 0.05 -12.05 -1.11
CA VAL A 244 -1.36 -12.42 -0.95
C VAL A 244 -1.52 -13.93 -0.90
N SER A 245 -2.21 -14.46 0.13
CA SER A 245 -2.31 -15.90 0.40
C SER A 245 -3.24 -16.63 -0.57
N LYS A 246 -4.37 -16.05 -0.94
CA LYS A 246 -5.30 -16.64 -1.90
C LYS A 246 -5.13 -16.06 -3.29
N LEU A 247 -5.23 -16.93 -4.29
CA LEU A 247 -5.03 -16.64 -5.71
C LEU A 247 -6.16 -15.77 -6.30
N HIS A 248 -6.43 -14.60 -5.71
CA HIS A 248 -7.04 -13.52 -6.48
C HIS A 248 -5.92 -12.86 -7.28
N PHE A 249 -5.61 -13.47 -8.40
CA PHE A 249 -4.49 -13.22 -9.27
C PHE A 249 -4.22 -11.74 -9.54
N TYR A 250 -5.26 -10.95 -9.80
CA TYR A 250 -5.13 -9.52 -10.09
C TYR A 250 -4.52 -8.70 -8.94
N PHE A 251 -4.80 -9.08 -7.70
CA PHE A 251 -4.28 -8.36 -6.53
C PHE A 251 -2.85 -8.78 -6.21
N SER A 252 -2.56 -10.07 -6.28
CA SER A 252 -1.23 -10.62 -6.03
C SER A 252 -0.16 -9.95 -6.89
N VAL A 253 -0.48 -9.66 -8.14
CA VAL A 253 0.46 -9.09 -9.10
C VAL A 253 0.71 -7.61 -8.83
N ARG A 254 -0.33 -6.83 -8.50
CA ARG A 254 -0.17 -5.43 -8.11
C ARG A 254 0.70 -5.30 -6.84
N TYR A 255 0.49 -6.19 -5.86
CA TYR A 255 1.33 -6.25 -4.66
C TYR A 255 2.79 -6.51 -5.03
N TRP A 256 3.05 -7.50 -5.89
CA TRP A 256 4.40 -7.80 -6.30
C TRP A 256 5.11 -6.60 -6.94
N MET A 257 4.46 -5.89 -7.87
CA MET A 257 5.01 -4.68 -8.48
C MET A 257 5.26 -3.58 -7.45
N ALA A 258 4.30 -3.34 -6.56
CA ALA A 258 4.41 -2.32 -5.54
C ALA A 258 5.59 -2.57 -4.60
N PHE A 259 5.84 -3.83 -4.23
CA PHE A 259 6.92 -4.17 -3.30
C PHE A 259 8.26 -4.35 -4.01
N ASN A 260 8.30 -5.13 -5.07
CA ASN A 260 9.57 -5.53 -5.70
C ASN A 260 10.11 -4.54 -6.73
N ILE A 261 9.31 -3.57 -7.19
CA ILE A 261 9.76 -2.51 -8.09
C ILE A 261 9.66 -1.15 -7.39
N GLU A 262 8.43 -0.71 -7.03
CA GLU A 262 8.20 0.64 -6.53
C GLU A 262 8.94 0.85 -5.19
N ARG A 263 8.70 -0.01 -4.18
CA ARG A 263 9.35 0.10 -2.86
C ARG A 263 10.82 -0.29 -2.88
N ALA A 264 11.23 -1.25 -3.69
CA ALA A 264 12.63 -1.57 -3.85
C ALA A 264 13.42 -0.39 -4.41
N CYS A 265 12.89 0.33 -5.39
CA CYS A 265 13.49 1.57 -5.89
C CYS A 265 13.53 2.66 -4.80
N GLN A 266 12.42 2.88 -4.08
CA GLN A 266 12.39 3.84 -2.96
C GLN A 266 13.40 3.48 -1.87
N SER A 267 13.59 2.18 -1.60
CA SER A 267 14.57 1.66 -0.65
C SER A 267 16.00 1.97 -1.07
N TYR A 268 16.32 1.86 -2.36
CA TYR A 268 17.64 2.24 -2.87
C TYR A 268 18.02 3.67 -2.49
N PHE A 269 17.05 4.58 -2.53
CA PHE A 269 17.21 5.98 -2.16
C PHE A 269 16.92 6.28 -0.66
N GLY A 270 16.59 5.27 0.14
CA GLY A 270 16.30 5.44 1.57
C GLY A 270 15.01 6.20 1.88
N CYS A 271 14.04 6.21 0.98
CA CYS A 271 12.80 7.00 1.09
C CYS A 271 11.53 6.20 0.76
N VAL A 272 11.38 5.01 1.33
CA VAL A 272 10.15 4.23 1.26
C VAL A 272 9.02 5.02 1.89
N GLN A 273 8.00 5.38 1.12
CA GLN A 273 6.93 6.28 1.56
C GLN A 273 5.82 5.58 2.37
N CYS A 274 5.85 4.26 2.44
CA CYS A 274 4.89 3.48 3.20
C CYS A 274 5.47 2.12 3.59
N ILE A 275 5.82 1.95 4.84
CA ILE A 275 6.07 0.66 5.47
C ILE A 275 4.69 0.07 5.80
N SER A 276 4.34 -1.07 5.22
CA SER A 276 3.00 -1.65 5.35
C SER A 276 2.72 -2.20 6.74
N GLY A 277 1.49 -2.00 7.23
CA GLY A 277 1.01 -2.52 8.50
C GLY A 277 1.19 -4.02 8.73
N PRO A 278 0.98 -4.90 7.71
CA PRO A 278 1.19 -6.34 7.88
C PRO A 278 2.64 -6.74 8.22
N LEU A 279 3.64 -5.98 7.77
CA LEU A 279 5.04 -6.34 7.97
C LEU A 279 5.93 -5.10 7.97
N GLY A 280 6.01 -4.44 9.10
CA GLY A 280 6.84 -3.28 9.32
C GLY A 280 7.62 -3.35 10.63
N MET A 281 8.84 -2.80 10.68
CA MET A 281 9.64 -2.72 11.90
C MET A 281 10.26 -1.33 12.01
N TYR A 282 10.31 -0.82 13.24
CA TYR A 282 10.78 0.53 13.55
C TYR A 282 11.72 0.53 14.74
N ARG A 283 12.63 1.51 14.80
CA ARG A 283 13.41 1.80 16.01
C ARG A 283 12.47 2.34 17.08
N ASN A 284 12.40 1.67 18.22
CA ASN A 284 11.50 2.06 19.30
C ASN A 284 11.82 3.44 19.88
N SER A 285 13.10 3.81 19.93
CA SER A 285 13.52 5.15 20.38
C SER A 285 12.85 6.26 19.58
N LEU A 286 12.73 6.10 18.25
CA LEU A 286 12.11 7.08 17.37
C LEU A 286 10.58 7.12 17.54
N LEU A 287 9.95 5.97 17.75
CA LEU A 287 8.49 5.93 17.96
C LEU A 287 8.07 6.83 19.12
N HIS A 288 8.85 6.83 20.21
CA HIS A 288 8.56 7.65 21.38
C HIS A 288 8.85 9.15 21.22
N GLU A 289 9.55 9.56 20.17
CA GLU A 289 9.75 10.99 19.86
C GLU A 289 8.52 11.62 19.23
N PHE A 290 7.73 10.85 18.50
CA PHE A 290 6.58 11.36 17.75
C PHE A 290 5.26 10.63 18.03
N LEU A 291 5.20 9.78 19.05
CA LEU A 291 4.03 8.93 19.32
C LEU A 291 2.74 9.76 19.50
N GLU A 292 2.81 10.83 20.28
CA GLU A 292 1.67 11.74 20.52
C GLU A 292 1.25 12.48 19.25
N ASP A 293 2.23 12.98 18.49
CA ASP A 293 1.97 13.67 17.23
C ASP A 293 1.41 12.72 16.16
N TRP A 294 1.84 11.45 16.17
CA TRP A 294 1.32 10.42 15.28
C TRP A 294 -0.12 10.07 15.62
N TYR A 295 -0.44 9.94 16.90
CA TYR A 295 -1.80 9.64 17.33
C TYR A 295 -2.74 10.82 17.04
N ASN A 296 -2.36 12.04 17.44
CA ASN A 296 -3.17 13.25 17.32
C ASN A 296 -3.18 13.87 15.92
N GLN A 297 -2.84 13.09 14.88
CA GLN A 297 -2.88 13.61 13.52
C GLN A 297 -4.25 14.17 13.17
N THR A 298 -4.28 15.43 12.77
CA THR A 298 -5.45 16.09 12.19
C THR A 298 -5.19 16.48 10.74
N PHE A 299 -6.23 16.49 9.94
CA PHE A 299 -6.18 16.98 8.57
C PHE A 299 -7.46 17.77 8.27
N MET A 300 -7.30 19.04 7.87
CA MET A 300 -8.41 19.97 7.63
C MET A 300 -9.41 19.99 8.79
N GLY A 301 -8.92 20.06 10.03
CA GLY A 301 -9.71 20.14 11.25
C GLY A 301 -10.35 18.83 11.74
N SER A 302 -10.16 17.71 11.03
CA SER A 302 -10.69 16.39 11.41
C SER A 302 -9.60 15.46 11.89
N HIS A 303 -9.86 14.69 12.96
CA HIS A 303 -8.95 13.65 13.43
C HIS A 303 -8.86 12.50 12.40
N CYS A 304 -7.65 11.97 12.19
CA CYS A 304 -7.38 10.93 11.20
C CYS A 304 -7.38 9.55 11.84
N SER A 305 -8.38 8.74 11.54
CA SER A 305 -8.53 7.38 12.10
C SER A 305 -7.98 6.24 11.22
N PHE A 306 -7.46 6.53 10.02
CA PHE A 306 -6.95 5.52 9.07
C PHE A 306 -5.61 5.96 8.45
N GLY A 307 -4.87 5.02 7.85
CA GLY A 307 -3.56 5.25 7.25
C GLY A 307 -2.47 5.43 8.30
N ASP A 308 -2.60 4.69 9.38
CA ASP A 308 -1.69 4.60 10.51
C ASP A 308 -0.26 4.23 10.10
N ASP A 309 -0.11 3.22 9.25
CA ASP A 309 1.14 2.73 8.71
C ASP A 309 1.89 3.76 7.86
N ARG A 310 1.16 4.41 6.96
CA ARG A 310 1.73 5.46 6.11
C ARG A 310 2.13 6.69 6.92
N HIS A 311 1.30 7.09 7.89
CA HIS A 311 1.62 8.22 8.77
C HIS A 311 2.79 7.91 9.70
N LEU A 312 2.89 6.68 10.22
CA LEU A 312 4.01 6.23 11.01
C LEU A 312 5.33 6.32 10.21
N THR A 313 5.30 5.86 8.95
CA THR A 313 6.44 6.00 8.02
C THR A 313 6.80 7.46 7.79
N ASN A 314 5.80 8.31 7.56
CA ASN A 314 5.99 9.74 7.35
C ASN A 314 6.63 10.42 8.56
N ARG A 315 6.28 10.04 9.78
CA ARG A 315 6.91 10.56 11.01
C ARG A 315 8.40 10.18 11.09
N VAL A 316 8.76 8.96 10.73
CA VAL A 316 10.19 8.56 10.62
C VAL A 316 10.93 9.44 9.61
N LEU A 317 10.35 9.64 8.43
CA LEU A 317 10.91 10.52 7.39
C LEU A 317 10.99 11.97 7.87
N SER A 318 10.01 12.46 8.63
CA SER A 318 10.02 13.84 9.16
C SER A 318 11.20 14.13 10.09
N LEU A 319 11.71 13.12 10.78
CA LEU A 319 12.91 13.21 11.59
C LEU A 319 14.21 13.18 10.76
N GLY A 320 14.12 12.86 9.47
CA GLY A 320 15.27 12.75 8.55
C GLY A 320 15.91 11.37 8.51
N TYR A 321 15.32 10.37 9.16
CA TYR A 321 15.77 8.98 9.07
C TYR A 321 15.32 8.34 7.76
N ALA A 322 16.18 7.47 7.24
CA ALA A 322 15.86 6.68 6.06
C ALA A 322 14.83 5.58 6.39
N THR A 323 14.04 5.23 5.39
CA THR A 323 13.13 4.10 5.41
C THR A 323 13.51 3.12 4.32
N LYS A 324 13.52 1.83 4.63
CA LYS A 324 13.99 0.76 3.75
C LYS A 324 12.91 -0.29 3.48
N TYR A 325 13.16 -1.10 2.48
CA TYR A 325 12.39 -2.29 2.13
C TYR A 325 13.34 -3.48 1.98
N THR A 326 12.90 -4.66 2.40
CA THR A 326 13.63 -5.90 2.13
C THR A 326 12.72 -6.99 1.60
N ALA A 327 13.05 -7.53 0.43
CA ALA A 327 12.34 -8.67 -0.16
C ALA A 327 12.61 -10.00 0.57
N ARG A 328 13.51 -10.00 1.54
CA ARG A 328 13.92 -11.18 2.29
C ARG A 328 13.00 -11.45 3.47
N SER A 329 12.44 -10.41 4.07
CA SER A 329 11.37 -10.52 5.04
C SER A 329 10.04 -10.66 4.30
N LYS A 330 9.30 -11.73 4.55
CA LYS A 330 8.05 -12.05 3.84
C LYS A 330 6.91 -12.27 4.78
N CYS A 331 5.70 -11.96 4.32
CA CYS A 331 4.47 -12.38 4.96
C CYS A 331 3.39 -12.68 3.92
N LEU A 332 2.39 -13.45 4.34
CA LEU A 332 1.18 -13.72 3.58
C LEU A 332 0.01 -13.03 4.28
N THR A 333 -0.73 -12.19 3.56
CA THR A 333 -1.95 -11.54 4.07
C THR A 333 -3.15 -11.88 3.21
N GLU A 334 -4.33 -11.68 3.75
CA GLU A 334 -5.59 -11.90 3.02
C GLU A 334 -6.05 -10.64 2.31
N THR A 335 -6.76 -10.81 1.21
CA THR A 335 -7.37 -9.71 0.46
C THR A 335 -8.88 -9.86 0.41
N PRO A 336 -9.64 -8.76 0.28
CA PRO A 336 -11.08 -8.81 0.15
C PRO A 336 -11.52 -9.69 -1.01
N ILE A 337 -12.47 -10.59 -0.78
CA ILE A 337 -12.99 -11.53 -1.79
C ILE A 337 -13.96 -10.82 -2.74
N THR A 338 -14.72 -9.84 -2.25
CA THR A 338 -15.73 -9.14 -3.04
C THR A 338 -15.19 -7.84 -3.62
N TYR A 339 -15.61 -7.54 -4.87
CA TYR A 339 -15.19 -6.33 -5.58
C TYR A 339 -15.48 -5.03 -4.80
N LEU A 340 -16.64 -4.90 -4.20
CA LEU A 340 -17.04 -3.69 -3.48
C LEU A 340 -16.18 -3.46 -2.22
N ARG A 341 -15.85 -4.51 -1.48
CA ARG A 341 -14.92 -4.43 -0.34
C ARG A 341 -13.53 -4.00 -0.78
N TRP A 342 -13.04 -4.60 -1.85
CA TRP A 342 -11.76 -4.22 -2.45
C TRP A 342 -11.76 -2.75 -2.88
N LEU A 343 -12.79 -2.28 -3.57
CA LEU A 343 -12.91 -0.89 -4.00
C LEU A 343 -12.90 0.09 -2.82
N ASN A 344 -13.64 -0.22 -1.76
CA ASN A 344 -13.66 0.57 -0.53
C ASN A 344 -12.29 0.59 0.15
N GLN A 345 -11.57 -0.53 0.17
CA GLN A 345 -10.19 -0.61 0.67
C GLN A 345 -9.25 0.27 -0.17
N GLN A 346 -9.32 0.21 -1.52
CA GLN A 346 -8.49 1.02 -2.41
C GLN A 346 -8.80 2.51 -2.29
N THR A 347 -10.06 2.87 -2.08
CA THR A 347 -10.48 4.26 -1.82
C THR A 347 -9.87 4.77 -0.51
N ARG A 348 -9.91 3.98 0.56
CA ARG A 348 -9.30 4.31 1.85
C ARG A 348 -7.79 4.48 1.73
N TRP A 349 -7.11 3.59 1.00
CA TRP A 349 -5.66 3.71 0.75
C TRP A 349 -5.32 4.94 -0.09
N SER A 350 -6.18 5.31 -1.04
CA SER A 350 -6.00 6.53 -1.84
C SER A 350 -6.16 7.79 -1.00
N LYS A 351 -7.12 7.83 -0.07
CA LYS A 351 -7.26 8.93 0.90
C LYS A 351 -5.99 9.12 1.74
N SER A 352 -5.51 8.02 2.32
CA SER A 352 -4.26 8.01 3.08
C SER A 352 -3.07 8.47 2.22
N TYR A 353 -2.99 7.98 0.97
CA TYR A 353 -1.92 8.37 0.04
C TYR A 353 -1.88 9.88 -0.19
N PHE A 354 -2.99 10.49 -0.59
CA PHE A 354 -3.01 11.93 -0.91
C PHE A 354 -2.81 12.81 0.32
N ARG A 355 -3.32 12.40 1.48
CA ARG A 355 -3.07 13.11 2.73
C ARG A 355 -1.59 13.12 3.09
N GLU A 356 -0.96 11.96 3.13
CA GLU A 356 0.45 11.85 3.49
C GLU A 356 1.38 12.39 2.39
N TRP A 357 0.95 12.39 1.13
CA TRP A 357 1.67 13.02 0.04
C TRP A 357 1.85 14.53 0.28
N LEU A 358 0.81 15.21 0.79
CA LEU A 358 0.89 16.61 1.19
C LEU A 358 1.83 16.81 2.40
N TYR A 359 1.76 15.94 3.41
CA TYR A 359 2.68 16.01 4.56
C TYR A 359 4.12 15.74 4.16
N ASN A 360 4.38 14.78 3.30
CA ASN A 360 5.72 14.44 2.83
C ASN A 360 6.42 15.62 2.13
N SER A 361 5.67 16.51 1.49
CA SER A 361 6.23 17.70 0.83
C SER A 361 7.03 18.59 1.77
N MET A 362 6.68 18.62 3.07
CA MET A 362 7.40 19.37 4.09
C MET A 362 8.81 18.81 4.39
N TRP A 363 9.05 17.54 4.08
CA TRP A 363 10.26 16.80 4.42
C TRP A 363 11.16 16.49 3.22
N PHE A 364 10.75 16.81 2.00
CA PHE A 364 11.51 16.51 0.77
C PHE A 364 12.95 16.98 0.85
N HIS A 365 13.21 18.12 1.46
CA HIS A 365 14.55 18.68 1.63
C HIS A 365 15.49 17.88 2.56
N LYS A 366 14.94 16.95 3.34
CA LYS A 366 15.71 16.05 4.23
C LYS A 366 16.15 14.77 3.54
N HIS A 367 15.56 14.43 2.39
CA HIS A 367 15.75 13.18 1.69
C HIS A 367 16.36 13.34 0.30
N HIS A 368 16.61 12.23 -0.37
CA HIS A 368 17.09 12.21 -1.74
C HIS A 368 16.06 12.81 -2.70
N LEU A 369 16.50 13.53 -3.73
CA LEU A 369 15.64 14.18 -4.72
C LEU A 369 14.68 13.22 -5.44
N TRP A 370 14.99 11.91 -5.44
CA TRP A 370 14.08 10.87 -5.92
C TRP A 370 12.70 10.93 -5.25
N MET A 371 12.65 11.21 -3.95
CA MET A 371 11.39 11.32 -3.22
C MET A 371 10.50 12.43 -3.79
N THR A 372 11.07 13.59 -4.10
CA THR A 372 10.36 14.71 -4.73
C THR A 372 9.94 14.37 -6.16
N TYR A 373 10.87 13.81 -6.95
CA TYR A 373 10.62 13.39 -8.32
C TYR A 373 9.45 12.40 -8.40
N GLU A 374 9.51 11.33 -7.64
CA GLU A 374 8.48 10.28 -7.63
C GLU A 374 7.13 10.83 -7.14
N ALA A 375 7.13 11.67 -6.10
CA ALA A 375 5.92 12.29 -5.59
C ALA A 375 5.22 13.17 -6.65
N VAL A 376 5.97 13.95 -7.42
CA VAL A 376 5.41 14.78 -8.50
C VAL A 376 4.86 13.89 -9.63
N ILE A 377 5.64 12.93 -10.12
CA ILE A 377 5.21 12.05 -11.23
C ILE A 377 3.96 11.24 -10.85
N THR A 378 4.00 10.55 -9.72
CA THR A 378 2.93 9.62 -9.33
C THR A 378 1.71 10.33 -8.75
N GLY A 379 1.89 11.46 -8.07
CA GLY A 379 0.81 12.26 -7.50
C GLY A 379 -0.07 12.91 -8.55
N PHE A 380 0.52 13.44 -9.63
CA PHE A 380 -0.22 14.12 -10.71
C PHE A 380 -0.70 13.18 -11.82
N PHE A 381 -0.16 11.97 -11.92
CA PHE A 381 -0.54 10.99 -12.95
C PHE A 381 -2.06 10.78 -13.11
N PRO A 382 -2.86 10.59 -12.04
CA PRO A 382 -4.29 10.36 -12.18
C PRO A 382 -5.03 11.55 -12.82
N PHE A 383 -4.60 12.76 -12.53
CA PHE A 383 -5.24 13.99 -13.07
C PHE A 383 -5.00 14.13 -14.57
N PHE A 384 -3.76 13.94 -15.02
CA PHE A 384 -3.43 13.97 -16.45
C PHE A 384 -4.17 12.86 -17.20
N LEU A 385 -4.29 11.67 -16.61
CA LEU A 385 -4.97 10.55 -17.25
C LEU A 385 -6.48 10.80 -17.39
N ILE A 386 -7.14 11.40 -16.39
CA ILE A 386 -8.55 11.79 -16.46
C ILE A 386 -8.76 12.87 -17.52
N ALA A 387 -7.94 13.92 -17.48
CA ALA A 387 -8.02 15.00 -18.47
C ALA A 387 -7.88 14.46 -19.89
N THR A 388 -6.90 13.57 -20.11
CA THR A 388 -6.69 12.91 -21.39
C THR A 388 -7.88 12.06 -21.82
N ALA A 389 -8.42 11.24 -20.91
CA ALA A 389 -9.56 10.37 -21.24
C ALA A 389 -10.79 11.21 -21.63
N ILE A 390 -11.17 12.20 -20.81
CA ILE A 390 -12.30 13.09 -21.11
C ILE A 390 -12.08 13.78 -22.47
N GLN A 391 -10.91 14.37 -22.67
CA GLN A 391 -10.61 15.09 -23.90
C GLN A 391 -10.73 14.20 -25.14
N LEU A 392 -10.18 12.99 -25.13
CA LEU A 392 -10.24 12.07 -26.27
C LEU A 392 -11.66 11.58 -26.56
N PHE A 393 -12.43 11.31 -25.52
CA PHE A 393 -13.81 10.86 -25.68
C PHE A 393 -14.74 11.93 -26.23
N PHE A 394 -14.37 13.23 -26.11
CA PHE A 394 -15.15 14.36 -26.62
C PHE A 394 -14.54 15.05 -27.85
N GLN A 395 -13.49 14.51 -28.44
CA GLN A 395 -12.86 15.07 -29.65
C GLN A 395 -13.57 14.78 -30.97
N GLY A 396 -14.52 13.86 -30.98
CA GLY A 396 -15.27 13.51 -32.18
C GLY A 396 -14.52 12.63 -33.18
N ARG A 397 -13.55 11.81 -32.72
CA ARG A 397 -12.83 10.82 -33.53
C ARG A 397 -12.72 9.48 -32.78
N LEU A 398 -13.43 8.47 -33.27
CA LEU A 398 -13.43 7.11 -32.69
C LEU A 398 -12.05 6.47 -32.73
N TRP A 399 -11.28 6.72 -33.77
CA TRP A 399 -9.91 6.25 -33.91
C TRP A 399 -9.01 6.67 -32.74
N ASN A 400 -9.13 7.89 -32.27
CA ASN A 400 -8.33 8.38 -31.13
C ASN A 400 -8.67 7.63 -29.84
N ILE A 401 -9.94 7.28 -29.64
CA ILE A 401 -10.38 6.49 -28.48
C ILE A 401 -9.79 5.07 -28.55
N LEU A 402 -9.89 4.42 -29.72
CA LEU A 402 -9.33 3.09 -29.93
C LEU A 402 -7.81 3.08 -29.73
N LEU A 403 -7.11 4.07 -30.29
CA LEU A 403 -5.66 4.21 -30.13
C LEU A 403 -5.27 4.39 -28.66
N PHE A 404 -6.03 5.18 -27.90
CA PHE A 404 -5.83 5.32 -26.46
C PHE A 404 -5.93 3.99 -25.72
N LEU A 405 -6.98 3.21 -25.98
CA LEU A 405 -7.17 1.91 -25.37
C LEU A 405 -6.04 0.93 -25.73
N LEU A 406 -5.60 0.94 -26.99
CA LEU A 406 -4.47 0.13 -27.47
C LEU A 406 -3.17 0.52 -26.77
N ILE A 407 -2.87 1.80 -26.62
CA ILE A 407 -1.64 2.27 -25.96
C ILE A 407 -1.66 1.92 -24.47
N VAL A 408 -2.77 2.17 -23.77
CA VAL A 408 -2.91 1.81 -22.35
C VAL A 408 -2.66 0.31 -22.17
N GLN A 409 -3.20 -0.51 -23.06
CA GLN A 409 -3.04 -1.96 -23.00
C GLN A 409 -1.63 -2.41 -23.37
N ALA A 410 -1.01 -1.80 -24.36
CA ALA A 410 0.39 -2.08 -24.73
C ALA A 410 1.35 -1.76 -23.58
N VAL A 411 1.21 -0.60 -22.94
CA VAL A 411 2.01 -0.22 -21.76
C VAL A 411 1.80 -1.22 -20.62
N ALA A 412 0.56 -1.65 -20.37
CA ALA A 412 0.25 -2.63 -19.35
C ALA A 412 0.88 -4.00 -19.67
N LEU A 413 0.86 -4.42 -20.95
CA LEU A 413 1.48 -5.66 -21.41
C LEU A 413 3.00 -5.61 -21.27
N ILE A 414 3.65 -4.51 -21.64
CA ILE A 414 5.10 -4.33 -21.48
C ILE A 414 5.48 -4.42 -20.01
N LYS A 415 4.76 -3.70 -19.12
CA LYS A 415 4.98 -3.77 -17.66
C LYS A 415 4.85 -5.19 -17.12
N SER A 416 3.81 -5.89 -17.50
CA SER A 416 3.53 -7.24 -17.02
C SER A 416 4.49 -8.29 -17.58
N SER A 417 4.93 -8.14 -18.83
CA SER A 417 5.96 -8.99 -19.43
C SER A 417 7.31 -8.80 -18.74
N PHE A 418 7.68 -7.56 -18.44
CA PHE A 418 8.88 -7.25 -17.67
C PHE A 418 8.83 -7.86 -16.26
N ALA A 419 7.70 -7.72 -15.55
CA ALA A 419 7.49 -8.37 -14.25
C ALA A 419 7.57 -9.90 -14.34
N SER A 420 7.04 -10.48 -15.42
CA SER A 420 7.12 -11.91 -15.73
C SER A 420 8.57 -12.39 -15.89
N CYS A 421 9.39 -11.65 -16.64
CA CYS A 421 10.80 -11.94 -16.80
C CYS A 421 11.58 -11.88 -15.48
N LEU A 422 11.35 -10.83 -14.66
CA LEU A 422 12.05 -10.68 -13.38
C LEU A 422 11.67 -11.74 -12.36
N ARG A 423 10.43 -12.20 -12.37
CA ARG A 423 9.93 -13.22 -11.43
C ARG A 423 10.09 -14.66 -11.94
N GLY A 424 10.43 -14.86 -13.21
CA GLY A 424 10.46 -16.19 -13.83
C GLY A 424 9.08 -16.86 -13.89
N ASN A 425 7.98 -16.08 -13.91
CA ASN A 425 6.62 -16.60 -13.87
C ASN A 425 5.75 -15.96 -14.96
N ILE A 426 5.47 -16.72 -16.02
CA ILE A 426 4.70 -16.26 -17.18
C ILE A 426 3.27 -15.82 -16.83
N VAL A 427 2.71 -16.33 -15.74
CA VAL A 427 1.36 -15.95 -15.27
C VAL A 427 1.28 -14.46 -14.95
N MET A 428 2.42 -13.81 -14.65
CA MET A 428 2.50 -12.38 -14.39
C MET A 428 2.12 -11.49 -15.60
N VAL A 429 2.17 -12.02 -16.83
CA VAL A 429 1.73 -11.30 -18.04
C VAL A 429 0.25 -10.89 -17.95
N PHE A 430 -0.57 -11.66 -17.26
CA PHE A 430 -1.99 -11.34 -17.06
C PHE A 430 -2.24 -10.11 -16.16
N MET A 431 -1.20 -9.53 -15.57
CA MET A 431 -1.30 -8.22 -14.91
C MET A 431 -1.79 -7.12 -15.86
N SER A 432 -1.64 -7.31 -17.16
CA SER A 432 -2.20 -6.38 -18.14
C SER A 432 -3.71 -6.13 -17.95
N PHE A 433 -4.46 -7.07 -17.36
CA PHE A 433 -5.86 -6.85 -16.95
C PHE A 433 -6.05 -5.74 -15.91
N TYR A 434 -5.03 -5.48 -15.10
CA TYR A 434 -5.11 -4.42 -14.08
C TYR A 434 -5.30 -3.03 -14.68
N SER A 435 -4.88 -2.82 -15.93
CA SER A 435 -5.09 -1.55 -16.64
C SER A 435 -6.59 -1.23 -16.78
N VAL A 436 -7.40 -2.23 -17.06
CA VAL A 436 -8.87 -2.07 -17.17
C VAL A 436 -9.47 -1.73 -15.80
N LEU A 437 -9.08 -2.46 -14.74
CA LEU A 437 -9.51 -2.16 -13.37
C LEU A 437 -9.05 -0.77 -12.93
N TYR A 438 -7.84 -0.36 -13.34
CA TYR A 438 -7.34 0.97 -13.03
C TYR A 438 -8.19 2.06 -13.69
N MET A 439 -8.43 1.96 -14.98
CA MET A 439 -9.20 2.95 -15.75
C MET A 439 -10.68 3.00 -15.37
N SER A 440 -11.29 1.85 -15.15
CA SER A 440 -12.73 1.75 -14.87
C SER A 440 -13.11 2.02 -13.42
N SER A 441 -12.24 1.67 -12.47
CA SER A 441 -12.59 1.61 -11.05
C SER A 441 -11.68 2.46 -10.17
N LEU A 442 -10.36 2.28 -10.27
CA LEU A 442 -9.42 2.95 -9.35
C LEU A 442 -9.26 4.44 -9.67
N LEU A 443 -9.32 4.82 -10.93
CA LEU A 443 -9.16 6.21 -11.34
C LEU A 443 -10.29 7.09 -10.77
N PRO A 444 -11.60 6.76 -10.98
CA PRO A 444 -12.69 7.50 -10.35
C PRO A 444 -12.69 7.38 -8.83
N ALA A 445 -12.31 6.22 -8.26
CA ALA A 445 -12.18 6.05 -6.83
C ALA A 445 -11.12 6.96 -6.20
N LYS A 446 -10.02 7.25 -6.89
CA LYS A 446 -9.00 8.21 -6.44
C LYS A 446 -9.54 9.64 -6.37
N MET A 447 -10.34 10.06 -7.36
CA MET A 447 -10.99 11.38 -7.32
C MET A 447 -11.99 11.48 -6.18
N PHE A 448 -12.79 10.44 -5.97
CA PHE A 448 -13.69 10.35 -4.84
C PHE A 448 -12.94 10.34 -3.49
N ALA A 449 -11.80 9.68 -3.43
CA ALA A 449 -10.94 9.70 -2.25
C ALA A 449 -10.47 11.12 -1.89
N ILE A 450 -10.08 11.91 -2.88
CA ILE A 450 -9.69 13.32 -2.67
C ILE A 450 -10.89 14.15 -2.20
N ALA A 451 -12.03 14.02 -2.87
CA ALA A 451 -13.25 14.75 -2.52
C ALA A 451 -13.80 14.39 -1.11
N THR A 452 -13.46 13.22 -0.60
CA THR A 452 -13.93 12.72 0.69
C THR A 452 -12.80 12.43 1.68
N ILE A 453 -11.67 13.12 1.53
CA ILE A 453 -10.42 12.83 2.27
C ILE A 453 -10.58 12.92 3.79
N ASN A 454 -11.49 13.78 4.28
CA ASN A 454 -11.78 13.97 5.71
C ASN A 454 -12.77 12.94 6.29
N LYS A 455 -13.50 12.20 5.43
CA LYS A 455 -14.45 11.20 5.91
C LYS A 455 -13.70 9.92 6.23
N SER A 456 -13.66 9.56 7.51
CA SER A 456 -13.02 8.37 8.01
C SER A 456 -13.99 7.19 8.09
N GLY A 457 -13.45 5.99 7.94
CA GLY A 457 -14.15 4.73 8.17
C GLY A 457 -13.14 3.60 8.15
N TRP A 458 -13.05 2.85 9.25
CA TRP A 458 -12.20 1.67 9.31
C TRP A 458 -12.96 0.45 8.79
N GLY A 459 -12.46 -0.16 7.74
CA GLY A 459 -12.95 -1.41 7.19
C GLY A 459 -11.77 -2.36 6.99
N THR A 460 -11.73 -3.47 7.71
CA THR A 460 -10.76 -4.55 7.51
C THR A 460 -11.30 -5.59 6.53
N SER A 461 -10.40 -6.36 5.91
CA SER A 461 -10.75 -7.41 4.95
C SER A 461 -11.30 -8.68 5.61
N GLY A 462 -10.91 -8.95 6.86
CA GLY A 462 -11.18 -10.21 7.58
C GLY A 462 -12.34 -10.21 8.56
N ARG A 463 -13.18 -9.18 8.60
CA ARG A 463 -14.26 -9.05 9.59
C ARG A 463 -15.31 -10.15 9.51
N LYS A 464 -15.73 -10.65 10.67
CA LYS A 464 -16.84 -11.59 10.87
C LYS A 464 -18.17 -11.02 10.35
N THR A 465 -18.44 -9.73 10.58
CA THR A 465 -19.64 -9.01 10.11
C THR A 465 -19.27 -7.85 9.19
N VAL A 466 -19.93 -7.75 8.04
CA VAL A 466 -19.65 -6.77 7.01
C VAL A 466 -20.85 -5.91 6.72
N VAL A 467 -20.73 -4.62 6.97
CA VAL A 467 -21.68 -3.63 6.46
C VAL A 467 -21.35 -3.33 5.00
N VAL A 468 -22.27 -3.67 4.10
CA VAL A 468 -22.11 -3.39 2.66
C VAL A 468 -22.37 -1.91 2.41
N ASN A 469 -21.37 -1.19 1.90
CA ASN A 469 -21.50 0.22 1.57
C ASN A 469 -21.36 0.43 0.05
N PHE A 470 -22.45 0.78 -0.60
CA PHE A 470 -22.53 1.00 -2.06
C PHE A 470 -22.04 2.40 -2.50
N ILE A 471 -21.74 3.32 -1.59
CA ILE A 471 -21.29 4.68 -1.92
C ILE A 471 -20.04 4.65 -2.82
N GLY A 472 -19.19 3.64 -2.68
CA GLY A 472 -18.02 3.44 -3.53
C GLY A 472 -18.33 3.27 -5.02
N LEU A 473 -19.56 2.89 -5.39
CA LEU A 473 -19.97 2.76 -6.80
C LEU A 473 -20.36 4.10 -7.44
N VAL A 474 -20.73 5.10 -6.66
CA VAL A 474 -21.15 6.42 -7.17
C VAL A 474 -20.11 7.04 -8.11
N PRO A 475 -18.81 7.17 -7.74
CA PRO A 475 -17.82 7.75 -8.64
C PRO A 475 -17.62 6.92 -9.92
N ILE A 476 -17.78 5.61 -9.85
CA ILE A 476 -17.67 4.73 -11.01
C ILE A 476 -18.84 4.97 -11.96
N THR A 477 -20.07 5.05 -11.44
CA THR A 477 -21.26 5.35 -12.24
C THR A 477 -21.13 6.70 -12.93
N ILE A 478 -20.71 7.75 -12.22
CA ILE A 478 -20.47 9.07 -12.80
C ILE A 478 -19.43 8.98 -13.92
N TRP A 479 -18.32 8.28 -13.69
CA TRP A 479 -17.23 8.12 -14.65
C TRP A 479 -17.71 7.43 -15.94
N PHE A 480 -18.40 6.30 -15.81
CA PHE A 480 -18.96 5.62 -16.98
C PHE A 480 -20.01 6.45 -17.72
N THR A 481 -20.82 7.22 -17.00
CA THR A 481 -21.78 8.14 -17.62
C THR A 481 -21.07 9.19 -18.47
N ILE A 482 -20.00 9.81 -17.95
CA ILE A 482 -19.19 10.78 -18.67
C ILE A 482 -18.59 10.16 -19.94
N LEU A 483 -17.96 9.00 -19.83
CA LEU A 483 -17.35 8.32 -20.98
C LEU A 483 -18.40 7.90 -22.01
N PHE A 484 -19.56 7.41 -21.57
CA PHE A 484 -20.67 7.01 -22.44
C PHE A 484 -21.25 8.20 -23.23
N ILE A 485 -21.46 9.33 -22.54
CA ILE A 485 -21.88 10.58 -23.22
C ILE A 485 -20.82 11.01 -24.25
N GLY A 486 -19.53 10.90 -23.90
CA GLY A 486 -18.43 11.24 -24.82
C GLY A 486 -18.40 10.33 -26.05
N ILE A 487 -18.64 9.03 -25.90
CA ILE A 487 -18.75 8.08 -27.04
C ILE A 487 -19.93 8.46 -27.94
N ILE A 488 -21.11 8.71 -27.38
CA ILE A 488 -22.31 9.10 -28.16
C ILE A 488 -22.02 10.40 -28.91
N TYR A 489 -21.46 11.41 -28.24
CA TYR A 489 -21.09 12.68 -28.86
C TYR A 489 -20.14 12.45 -30.05
N THR A 490 -19.11 11.65 -29.85
CA THR A 490 -18.11 11.33 -30.88
C THR A 490 -18.73 10.58 -32.06
N ILE A 491 -19.63 9.62 -31.82
CA ILE A 491 -20.36 8.94 -32.90
C ILE A 491 -21.19 9.94 -33.70
N ILE A 492 -21.98 10.80 -33.03
CA ILE A 492 -22.80 11.82 -33.70
C ILE A 492 -21.96 12.78 -34.52
N GLN A 493 -20.82 13.24 -34.01
CA GLN A 493 -19.93 14.16 -34.75
C GLN A 493 -19.26 13.47 -35.95
N GLN A 494 -18.95 12.19 -35.80
CA GLN A 494 -18.29 11.45 -36.86
C GLN A 494 -19.26 11.03 -37.97
N THR A 495 -20.49 10.73 -37.68
CA THR A 495 -21.53 10.41 -38.69
C THR A 495 -21.92 11.64 -39.53
N LYS A 496 -21.65 12.89 -39.05
CA LYS A 496 -21.88 14.12 -39.81
C LYS A 496 -20.75 14.45 -40.81
N LYS A 497 -19.62 13.76 -40.75
CA LYS A 497 -18.45 13.96 -41.61
C LYS A 497 -18.29 12.75 -42.53
N THR A 498 -17.93 12.99 -43.80
CA THR A 498 -17.53 11.92 -44.71
C THR A 498 -16.24 11.27 -44.19
N PHE A 499 -16.34 9.97 -43.86
CA PHE A 499 -15.20 9.16 -43.43
C PHE A 499 -14.24 8.95 -44.62
N PRO A 500 -12.94 9.21 -44.47
CA PRO A 500 -11.97 8.64 -45.38
C PRO A 500 -11.99 7.11 -45.24
N GLN A 501 -12.13 6.38 -46.34
CA GLN A 501 -12.20 4.94 -46.37
C GLN A 501 -11.00 4.26 -45.64
N SER A 502 -9.85 4.91 -45.66
CA SER A 502 -8.66 4.46 -44.92
C SER A 502 -8.84 4.50 -43.40
N GLU A 503 -9.49 5.52 -42.84
CA GLU A 503 -9.77 5.59 -41.37
C GLU A 503 -10.80 4.56 -40.94
N GLU A 504 -11.79 4.28 -41.76
CA GLU A 504 -12.81 3.26 -41.50
C GLU A 504 -12.18 1.86 -41.42
N ILE A 505 -11.35 1.50 -42.40
CA ILE A 505 -10.66 0.20 -42.42
C ILE A 505 -9.76 0.06 -41.20
N VAL A 506 -8.98 1.08 -40.85
CA VAL A 506 -8.09 1.03 -39.69
C VAL A 506 -8.87 0.94 -38.38
N LEU A 507 -10.03 1.60 -38.28
CA LEU A 507 -10.91 1.50 -37.09
C LEU A 507 -11.46 0.08 -36.93
N ILE A 508 -11.96 -0.53 -38.02
CA ILE A 508 -12.49 -1.89 -38.00
C ILE A 508 -11.39 -2.90 -37.68
N VAL A 509 -10.25 -2.82 -38.38
CA VAL A 509 -9.12 -3.70 -38.14
C VAL A 509 -8.60 -3.56 -36.71
N GLY A 510 -8.43 -2.33 -36.22
CA GLY A 510 -7.98 -2.06 -34.86
C GLY A 510 -8.95 -2.55 -33.80
N ALA A 511 -10.26 -2.44 -34.02
CA ALA A 511 -11.28 -2.98 -33.13
C ALA A 511 -11.27 -4.52 -33.09
N VAL A 512 -11.12 -5.15 -34.27
CA VAL A 512 -10.99 -6.62 -34.38
C VAL A 512 -9.72 -7.11 -33.68
N VAL A 513 -8.58 -6.45 -33.89
CA VAL A 513 -7.30 -6.79 -33.22
C VAL A 513 -7.44 -6.65 -31.70
N TYR A 514 -8.04 -5.56 -31.23
CA TYR A 514 -8.24 -5.33 -29.80
C TYR A 514 -9.17 -6.37 -29.16
N ALA A 515 -10.28 -6.70 -29.82
CA ALA A 515 -11.20 -7.74 -29.37
C ALA A 515 -10.52 -9.12 -29.37
N SER A 516 -9.81 -9.48 -30.45
CA SER A 516 -9.06 -10.72 -30.55
C SER A 516 -8.00 -10.88 -29.47
N TYR A 517 -7.27 -9.80 -29.18
CA TYR A 517 -6.32 -9.75 -28.08
C TYR A 517 -6.96 -10.13 -26.74
N TRP A 518 -8.12 -9.55 -26.43
CA TRP A 518 -8.85 -9.86 -25.19
C TRP A 518 -9.33 -11.30 -25.13
N VAL A 519 -9.88 -11.82 -26.23
CA VAL A 519 -10.33 -13.22 -26.31
C VAL A 519 -9.16 -14.17 -26.08
N ILE A 520 -8.02 -13.95 -26.76
CA ILE A 520 -6.81 -14.76 -26.61
C ILE A 520 -6.31 -14.70 -25.16
N LEU A 521 -6.18 -13.51 -24.61
CA LEU A 521 -5.65 -13.31 -23.27
C LEU A 521 -6.53 -13.97 -22.19
N LEU A 522 -7.86 -13.83 -22.30
CA LEU A 522 -8.82 -14.46 -21.39
C LEU A 522 -8.80 -15.98 -21.51
N THR A 523 -8.68 -16.50 -22.72
CA THR A 523 -8.59 -17.95 -22.98
C THR A 523 -7.30 -18.52 -22.38
N LEU A 524 -6.17 -17.88 -22.61
CA LEU A 524 -4.87 -18.28 -22.02
C LEU A 524 -4.93 -18.21 -20.49
N TYR A 525 -5.53 -17.16 -19.93
CA TYR A 525 -5.74 -17.03 -18.50
C TYR A 525 -6.52 -18.21 -17.91
N THR A 526 -7.66 -18.55 -18.50
CA THR A 526 -8.51 -19.65 -18.01
C THR A 526 -7.81 -21.01 -18.12
N VAL A 527 -7.06 -21.26 -19.20
CA VAL A 527 -6.32 -22.50 -19.41
C VAL A 527 -5.15 -22.63 -18.44
N LEU A 528 -4.33 -21.58 -18.32
CA LEU A 528 -3.14 -21.61 -17.48
C LEU A 528 -3.47 -21.64 -15.98
N ILE A 529 -4.48 -20.90 -15.54
CA ILE A 529 -4.89 -20.92 -14.12
C ILE A 529 -5.54 -22.25 -13.76
N LYS A 530 -6.36 -22.85 -14.62
CA LYS A 530 -6.87 -24.19 -14.35
C LYS A 530 -5.76 -25.24 -14.21
N LYS A 531 -4.69 -25.13 -15.01
CA LYS A 531 -3.52 -26.05 -14.90
C LYS A 531 -2.63 -25.75 -13.69
N CYS A 532 -2.30 -24.49 -13.44
CA CYS A 532 -1.44 -24.12 -12.31
C CYS A 532 -2.16 -24.19 -10.96
N GLY A 533 -3.47 -23.95 -10.91
CA GLY A 533 -4.27 -24.03 -9.69
C GLY A 533 -4.38 -25.44 -9.13
N LYS A 534 -4.36 -26.48 -9.98
CA LYS A 534 -4.31 -27.87 -9.53
C LYS A 534 -2.95 -28.22 -8.88
N ARG A 535 -1.83 -27.86 -9.52
CA ARG A 535 -0.49 -28.11 -8.99
C ARG A 535 -0.17 -27.40 -7.68
N LYS A 536 -0.66 -26.17 -7.48
CA LYS A 536 -0.44 -25.42 -6.23
C LYS A 536 -1.34 -25.88 -5.08
N LYS A 537 -2.52 -26.41 -5.33
CA LYS A 537 -3.34 -27.01 -4.25
C LYS A 537 -2.63 -28.22 -3.62
N GLU A 538 -1.98 -29.05 -4.41
CA GLU A 538 -1.19 -30.19 -3.91
C GLU A 538 0.04 -29.74 -3.13
N ALA A 539 0.86 -28.83 -3.65
CA ALA A 539 2.07 -28.34 -2.97
C ALA A 539 1.79 -27.45 -1.73
N HIS A 540 0.62 -26.80 -1.64
CA HIS A 540 0.26 -25.98 -0.48
C HIS A 540 -0.40 -26.82 0.65
N TYR A 541 -1.07 -27.91 0.29
CA TYR A 541 -1.55 -28.90 1.26
C TYR A 541 -0.37 -29.61 1.94
N ASP A 542 0.67 -29.95 1.19
CA ASP A 542 1.87 -30.60 1.75
C ASP A 542 2.64 -29.68 2.71
N MET A 543 2.74 -28.37 2.43
CA MET A 543 3.38 -27.39 3.33
C MET A 543 2.58 -27.06 4.59
N VAL A 544 1.29 -27.33 4.61
CA VAL A 544 0.38 -27.05 5.76
C VAL A 544 0.15 -28.29 6.60
N LEU A 545 0.37 -29.49 6.05
CA LEU A 545 0.17 -30.78 6.73
C LEU A 545 1.43 -31.35 7.37
N ASP A 546 2.64 -30.84 7.07
CA ASP A 546 3.88 -31.17 7.79
C ASP A 546 4.02 -30.38 9.11
N VAL A 547 2.90 -30.28 9.85
CA VAL A 547 2.83 -29.66 11.19
C VAL A 547 2.06 -30.56 12.13
#